data_47146a7a6fe30d90f5c6f24780d4c8bf
#
_entry.id   47146a7a6fe30d90f5c6f24780d4c8bf
#
_cell.length_a   1.000
_cell.length_b   1.000
_cell.length_c   1.000
_cell.angle_alpha   90.00
_cell.angle_beta   90.00
_cell.angle_gamma   90.00
#
_symmetry.space_group_name_H-M   'P 1'
#
loop_
_entity.id
_entity.type
_entity.pdbx_description
1 polymer ?
#
loop_
_entity_poly.entity_id
_entity_poly.type
_entity_poly.pdbx_seq_one_letter_code
_entity_poly.pdbx_strand_id
1 'polypeptide(L)'
;MSELDAIIERYGQLETEVRQCMQQACAPFCGSCKATCCRPVYCRESLESPFLAEVHRRFAPGAHWDAAQGWLTPSGCSLGTGRPPVCYEFLCRTILDAQPSAQARFRLESLAKLLTDAGRHAAGRRHLVELTDLDRINAGRLTKQLVQARSLLDGLRKELPLNQS
;
A
#
# COMPACT_ATOMS: atom_id res chain seq x y z
N MET A 1 -12.53 18.97 -10.86
CA MET A 1 -12.04 17.75 -10.19
C MET A 1 -13.07 17.37 -9.14
N SER A 2 -13.61 16.15 -9.23
CA SER A 2 -14.60 15.66 -8.26
C SER A 2 -13.94 15.40 -6.90
N GLU A 3 -14.74 15.28 -5.82
CA GLU A 3 -14.23 14.87 -4.52
C GLU A 3 -13.56 13.47 -4.58
N LEU A 4 -14.16 12.57 -5.36
CA LEU A 4 -13.59 11.23 -5.60
C LEU A 4 -12.23 11.32 -6.30
N ASP A 5 -12.09 12.17 -7.31
CA ASP A 5 -10.80 12.38 -7.98
C ASP A 5 -9.72 12.87 -7.03
N ALA A 6 -10.07 13.79 -6.13
CA ALA A 6 -9.15 14.30 -5.13
C ALA A 6 -8.73 13.21 -4.11
N ILE A 7 -9.64 12.31 -3.75
CA ILE A 7 -9.37 11.17 -2.88
C ILE A 7 -8.44 10.18 -3.58
N ILE A 8 -8.72 9.82 -4.83
CA ILE A 8 -7.89 8.91 -5.63
C ILE A 8 -6.46 9.46 -5.75
N GLU A 9 -6.35 10.77 -6.05
CA GLU A 9 -5.05 11.44 -6.16
C GLU A 9 -4.28 11.39 -4.83
N ARG A 10 -4.91 11.76 -3.72
CA ARG A 10 -4.27 11.74 -2.38
C ARG A 10 -3.87 10.33 -1.96
N TYR A 11 -4.73 9.35 -2.20
CA TYR A 11 -4.43 7.95 -1.87
C TYR A 11 -3.27 7.42 -2.72
N GLY A 12 -3.27 7.65 -4.03
CA GLY A 12 -2.22 7.18 -4.91
C GLY A 12 -0.85 7.80 -4.61
N GLN A 13 -0.82 9.10 -4.27
CA GLN A 13 0.39 9.75 -3.79
C GLN A 13 0.88 9.14 -2.47
N LEU A 14 -0.02 8.95 -1.50
CA LEU A 14 0.30 8.32 -0.22
C LEU A 14 0.84 6.90 -0.42
N GLU A 15 0.17 6.09 -1.23
CA GLU A 15 0.60 4.73 -1.54
C GLU A 15 1.98 4.70 -2.20
N THR A 16 2.24 5.59 -3.14
CA THR A 16 3.54 5.69 -3.83
C THR A 16 4.66 5.90 -2.81
N GLU A 17 4.47 6.76 -1.83
CA GLU A 17 5.48 7.05 -0.81
C GLU A 17 5.60 5.94 0.23
N VAL A 18 4.48 5.33 0.65
CA VAL A 18 4.50 4.12 1.51
C VAL A 18 5.30 3.02 0.81
N ARG A 19 5.04 2.78 -0.47
CA ARG A 19 5.77 1.79 -1.27
C ARG A 19 7.27 2.08 -1.29
N GLN A 20 7.67 3.31 -1.50
CA GLN A 20 9.09 3.69 -1.50
C GLN A 20 9.75 3.40 -0.14
N CYS A 21 9.10 3.76 0.96
CA CYS A 21 9.60 3.48 2.30
C CYS A 21 9.68 1.98 2.59
N MET A 22 8.65 1.21 2.22
CA MET A 22 8.63 -0.25 2.38
C MET A 22 9.70 -0.92 1.52
N GLN A 23 9.93 -0.44 0.30
CA GLN A 23 10.96 -0.94 -0.59
C GLN A 23 12.36 -0.74 0.02
N GLN A 24 12.65 0.44 0.56
CA GLN A 24 13.92 0.71 1.23
C GLN A 24 14.15 -0.17 2.46
N ALA A 25 13.11 -0.40 3.25
CA ALA A 25 13.19 -1.25 4.44
C ALA A 25 13.32 -2.74 4.12
N CYS A 26 12.69 -3.22 3.06
CA CYS A 26 12.56 -4.65 2.75
C CYS A 26 13.53 -5.14 1.66
N ALA A 27 14.01 -4.28 0.75
CA ALA A 27 14.87 -4.67 -0.36
C ALA A 27 16.12 -5.46 0.04
N PRO A 28 16.84 -5.13 1.13
CA PRO A 28 18.01 -5.89 1.57
C PRO A 28 17.71 -7.36 1.85
N PHE A 29 16.46 -7.68 2.20
CA PHE A 29 16.00 -9.04 2.53
C PHE A 29 15.27 -9.70 1.36
N CYS A 30 14.35 -8.98 0.71
CA CYS A 30 13.52 -9.52 -0.37
C CYS A 30 14.31 -9.75 -1.65
N GLY A 31 15.32 -8.93 -1.94
CA GLY A 31 16.14 -9.04 -3.14
C GLY A 31 16.92 -10.35 -3.26
N SER A 32 17.25 -11.00 -2.14
CA SER A 32 17.95 -12.29 -2.08
C SER A 32 17.04 -13.45 -1.65
N CYS A 33 15.76 -13.19 -1.37
CA CYS A 33 14.82 -14.19 -0.89
C CYS A 33 14.38 -15.13 -2.02
N LYS A 34 14.48 -16.46 -1.76
CA LYS A 34 14.04 -17.50 -2.69
C LYS A 34 12.56 -17.87 -2.51
N ALA A 35 11.95 -17.47 -1.39
CA ALA A 35 10.55 -17.75 -1.05
C ALA A 35 9.72 -16.48 -1.22
N THR A 36 8.96 -16.40 -2.31
CA THR A 36 8.09 -15.25 -2.57
C THR A 36 6.90 -15.25 -1.62
N CYS A 37 6.77 -14.17 -0.82
CA CYS A 37 5.61 -13.96 0.06
C CYS A 37 4.36 -13.56 -0.72
N CYS A 38 4.54 -12.89 -1.86
CA CYS A 38 3.45 -12.45 -2.72
C CYS A 38 2.68 -13.64 -3.27
N ARG A 39 1.34 -13.51 -3.26
CA ARG A 39 0.43 -14.55 -3.77
C ARG A 39 -0.48 -13.94 -4.82
N PRO A 40 -0.63 -14.56 -6.01
CA PRO A 40 -1.53 -14.06 -7.06
C PRO A 40 -2.98 -13.86 -6.59
N VAL A 41 -3.44 -14.66 -5.63
CA VAL A 41 -4.79 -14.55 -5.06
C VAL A 41 -5.06 -13.19 -4.41
N TYR A 42 -4.07 -12.59 -3.77
CA TYR A 42 -4.20 -11.24 -3.19
C TYR A 42 -4.15 -10.14 -4.26
N CYS A 43 -3.42 -10.38 -5.35
CA CYS A 43 -3.35 -9.44 -6.46
C CYS A 43 -4.71 -9.19 -7.12
N ARG A 44 -5.62 -10.17 -7.07
CA ARG A 44 -6.95 -10.08 -7.69
C ARG A 44 -7.79 -8.95 -7.12
N GLU A 45 -7.63 -8.60 -5.85
CA GLU A 45 -8.32 -7.47 -5.23
C GLU A 45 -8.08 -6.16 -5.97
N SER A 46 -6.88 -5.96 -6.56
CA SER A 46 -6.59 -4.76 -7.36
C SER A 46 -7.43 -4.65 -8.64
N LEU A 47 -7.94 -5.77 -9.15
CA LEU A 47 -8.83 -5.81 -10.31
C LEU A 47 -10.31 -5.74 -9.90
N GLU A 48 -10.64 -6.33 -8.76
CA GLU A 48 -12.03 -6.45 -8.27
C GLU A 48 -12.49 -5.19 -7.55
N SER A 49 -11.57 -4.42 -6.97
CA SER A 49 -11.87 -3.16 -6.31
C SER A 49 -11.97 -2.01 -7.32
N PRO A 50 -13.15 -1.41 -7.53
CA PRO A 50 -13.31 -0.23 -8.38
C PRO A 50 -12.38 0.91 -7.98
N PHE A 51 -12.15 1.10 -6.67
CA PHE A 51 -11.25 2.14 -6.17
C PHE A 51 -9.80 1.89 -6.57
N LEU A 52 -9.29 0.68 -6.33
CA LEU A 52 -7.91 0.34 -6.70
C LEU A 52 -7.71 0.35 -8.23
N ALA A 53 -8.72 -0.06 -8.99
CA ALA A 53 -8.69 0.04 -10.45
C ALA A 53 -8.52 1.49 -10.92
N GLU A 54 -9.21 2.45 -10.29
CA GLU A 54 -9.05 3.87 -10.61
C GLU A 54 -7.67 4.41 -10.20
N VAL A 55 -7.15 4.00 -9.03
CA VAL A 55 -5.80 4.34 -8.60
C VAL A 55 -4.76 3.77 -9.58
N HIS A 56 -4.89 2.49 -9.93
CA HIS A 56 -4.01 1.84 -10.91
C HIS A 56 -4.03 2.55 -12.26
N ARG A 57 -5.21 2.82 -12.80
CA ARG A 57 -5.37 3.50 -14.09
C ARG A 57 -4.66 4.86 -14.11
N ARG A 58 -4.66 5.58 -13.00
CA ARG A 58 -4.06 6.92 -12.89
C ARG A 58 -2.56 6.90 -12.63
N PHE A 59 -2.07 5.99 -11.80
CA PHE A 59 -0.69 5.99 -11.30
C PHE A 59 0.22 4.90 -11.90
N ALA A 60 -0.36 3.82 -12.45
CA ALA A 60 0.39 2.69 -12.99
C ALA A 60 -0.24 2.13 -14.28
N PRO A 61 -0.56 2.95 -15.29
CA PRO A 61 -1.33 2.52 -16.47
C PRO A 61 -0.61 1.49 -17.34
N GLY A 62 0.71 1.34 -17.20
CA GLY A 62 1.52 0.39 -17.99
C GLY A 62 1.72 -0.98 -17.34
N ALA A 63 1.14 -1.23 -16.15
CA ALA A 63 1.28 -2.54 -15.50
C ALA A 63 0.47 -3.61 -16.26
N HIS A 64 1.05 -4.80 -16.39
CA HIS A 64 0.45 -5.92 -17.11
C HIS A 64 0.00 -7.03 -16.18
N TRP A 65 -1.25 -7.43 -16.29
CA TRP A 65 -1.84 -8.55 -15.57
C TRP A 65 -1.63 -9.87 -16.31
N ASP A 66 -1.11 -10.86 -15.61
CA ASP A 66 -1.04 -12.26 -16.08
C ASP A 66 -2.04 -13.13 -15.30
N ALA A 67 -2.77 -14.00 -16.00
CA ALA A 67 -3.81 -14.81 -15.37
C ALA A 67 -3.27 -15.81 -14.34
N ALA A 68 -2.03 -16.29 -14.52
CA ALA A 68 -1.41 -17.28 -13.64
C ALA A 68 -0.55 -16.62 -12.53
N GLN A 69 0.14 -15.53 -12.86
CA GLN A 69 1.12 -14.88 -11.98
C GLN A 69 0.61 -13.59 -11.33
N GLY A 70 -0.57 -13.10 -11.74
CA GLY A 70 -1.06 -11.79 -11.31
C GLY A 70 -0.17 -10.67 -11.83
N TRP A 71 0.28 -9.81 -10.93
CA TRP A 71 1.23 -8.72 -11.22
C TRP A 71 2.70 -9.14 -11.05
N LEU A 72 2.95 -10.40 -10.69
CA LEU A 72 4.30 -10.88 -10.40
C LEU A 72 5.10 -11.10 -11.67
N THR A 73 6.33 -10.67 -11.65
CA THR A 73 7.35 -10.90 -12.67
C THR A 73 8.60 -11.50 -12.01
N PRO A 74 9.56 -12.02 -12.78
CA PRO A 74 10.84 -12.46 -12.21
C PRO A 74 11.59 -11.39 -11.42
N SER A 75 11.34 -10.10 -11.71
CA SER A 75 11.94 -8.96 -11.01
C SER A 75 11.06 -8.39 -9.88
N GLY A 76 9.94 -9.02 -9.56
CA GLY A 76 9.02 -8.59 -8.50
C GLY A 76 7.65 -8.18 -9.04
N CYS A 77 6.89 -7.45 -8.24
CA CYS A 77 5.55 -6.99 -8.61
C CYS A 77 5.63 -5.83 -9.64
N SER A 78 5.01 -6.02 -10.81
CA SER A 78 4.93 -5.01 -11.86
C SER A 78 3.97 -3.86 -11.54
N LEU A 79 3.00 -4.07 -10.62
CA LEU A 79 2.07 -3.03 -10.21
C LEU A 79 2.76 -2.05 -9.27
N GLY A 80 2.93 -0.83 -9.73
CA GLY A 80 3.55 0.25 -8.93
C GLY A 80 2.63 0.75 -7.83
N THR A 81 1.43 1.18 -8.20
CA THR A 81 0.44 1.81 -7.31
C THR A 81 -0.94 1.26 -7.67
N GLY A 82 -1.85 1.21 -6.72
CA GLY A 82 -3.13 0.50 -6.83
C GLY A 82 -3.04 -0.94 -6.32
N ARG A 83 -2.06 -1.22 -5.46
CA ARG A 83 -1.92 -2.52 -4.80
C ARG A 83 -2.94 -2.67 -3.69
N PRO A 84 -3.44 -3.89 -3.44
CA PRO A 84 -4.16 -4.16 -2.21
C PRO A 84 -3.35 -3.74 -0.99
N PRO A 85 -3.93 -3.01 -0.01
CA PRO A 85 -3.22 -2.61 1.20
C PRO A 85 -2.55 -3.76 1.93
N VAL A 86 -3.15 -4.95 1.92
CA VAL A 86 -2.60 -6.17 2.52
C VAL A 86 -1.21 -6.54 1.94
N CYS A 87 -0.91 -6.15 0.71
CA CYS A 87 0.40 -6.41 0.11
C CYS A 87 1.56 -5.73 0.85
N TYR A 88 1.28 -4.64 1.57
CA TYR A 88 2.28 -3.94 2.38
C TYR A 88 2.46 -4.56 3.77
N GLU A 89 1.50 -5.37 4.23
CA GLU A 89 1.53 -5.99 5.55
C GLU A 89 2.35 -7.30 5.60
N PHE A 90 2.83 -7.78 4.45
CA PHE A 90 3.67 -8.99 4.40
C PHE A 90 5.10 -8.69 4.87
N LEU A 91 5.28 -8.66 6.18
CA LEU A 91 6.57 -8.56 6.83
C LEU A 91 6.96 -9.95 7.38
N CYS A 92 7.93 -10.61 6.74
CA CYS A 92 8.41 -11.90 7.21
C CYS A 92 9.24 -11.74 8.49
N ARG A 93 9.40 -12.86 9.20
CA ARG A 93 10.16 -12.89 10.46
C ARG A 93 11.59 -12.39 10.29
N THR A 94 12.24 -12.71 9.17
CA THR A 94 13.60 -12.25 8.88
C THR A 94 13.69 -10.74 8.87
N ILE A 95 12.72 -10.03 8.25
CA ILE A 95 12.68 -8.58 8.22
C ILE A 95 12.44 -8.00 9.62
N LEU A 96 11.49 -8.59 10.35
CA LEU A 96 11.11 -8.09 11.68
C LEU A 96 12.22 -8.32 12.72
N ASP A 97 12.87 -9.48 12.70
CA ASP A 97 13.93 -9.82 13.63
C ASP A 97 15.24 -9.05 13.35
N ALA A 98 15.42 -8.57 12.13
CA ALA A 98 16.55 -7.73 11.74
C ALA A 98 16.42 -6.26 12.16
N GLN A 99 15.28 -5.84 12.69
CA GLN A 99 15.10 -4.46 13.14
C GLN A 99 15.98 -4.19 14.38
N PRO A 100 16.67 -3.02 14.43
CA PRO A 100 17.65 -2.71 15.47
C PRO A 100 17.04 -2.56 16.87
N SER A 101 15.75 -2.36 16.98
CA SER A 101 15.03 -2.21 18.25
C SER A 101 13.55 -2.56 18.13
N ALA A 102 12.89 -2.81 19.25
CA ALA A 102 11.45 -2.99 19.32
C ALA A 102 10.70 -1.77 18.76
N GLN A 103 11.23 -0.57 18.96
CA GLN A 103 10.65 0.66 18.44
C GLN A 103 10.76 0.75 16.91
N ALA A 104 11.91 0.36 16.33
CA ALA A 104 12.08 0.31 14.87
C ALA A 104 11.14 -0.72 14.26
N ARG A 105 10.98 -1.89 14.89
CA ARG A 105 10.01 -2.90 14.48
C ARG A 105 8.58 -2.36 14.50
N PHE A 106 8.17 -1.72 15.59
CA PHE A 106 6.84 -1.14 15.72
C PHE A 106 6.57 -0.08 14.63
N ARG A 107 7.56 0.75 14.31
CA ARG A 107 7.45 1.75 13.23
C ARG A 107 7.25 1.10 11.87
N LEU A 108 8.00 0.04 11.58
CA LEU A 108 7.86 -0.69 10.32
C LEU A 108 6.49 -1.36 10.21
N GLU A 109 6.00 -1.98 11.28
CA GLU A 109 4.66 -2.57 11.35
C GLU A 109 3.56 -1.50 11.20
N SER A 110 3.75 -0.32 11.78
CA SER A 110 2.84 0.82 11.64
C SER A 110 2.80 1.35 10.19
N LEU A 111 3.96 1.45 9.55
CA LEU A 111 4.06 1.81 8.15
C LEU A 111 3.34 0.79 7.26
N ALA A 112 3.54 -0.50 7.52
CA ALA A 112 2.91 -1.58 6.77
C ALA A 112 1.38 -1.54 6.80
N LYS A 113 0.79 -1.12 7.92
CA LYS A 113 -0.67 -1.03 8.13
C LYS A 113 -1.29 0.30 7.72
N LEU A 114 -0.48 1.29 7.36
CA LEU A 114 -0.93 2.67 7.20
C LEU A 114 -2.05 2.80 6.17
N LEU A 115 -1.95 2.12 5.02
CA LEU A 115 -2.98 2.17 3.98
C LEU A 115 -4.25 1.41 4.37
N THR A 116 -4.11 0.29 5.06
CA THR A 116 -5.25 -0.45 5.61
C THR A 116 -6.02 0.42 6.60
N ASP A 117 -5.31 1.08 7.50
CA ASP A 117 -5.95 1.96 8.50
C ASP A 117 -6.59 3.20 7.85
N ALA A 118 -5.93 3.78 6.85
CA ALA A 118 -6.45 4.95 6.12
C ALA A 118 -7.74 4.65 5.34
N GLY A 119 -7.92 3.40 4.88
CA GLY A 119 -9.10 2.98 4.13
C GLY A 119 -10.27 2.48 4.98
N ARG A 120 -10.11 2.37 6.32
CA ARG A 120 -11.16 1.87 7.19
C ARG A 120 -12.38 2.77 7.23
N HIS A 121 -13.56 2.15 7.29
CA HIS A 121 -14.83 2.86 7.43
C HIS A 121 -15.10 3.90 6.33
N ALA A 122 -14.60 3.66 5.12
CA ALA A 122 -14.80 4.55 3.99
C ALA A 122 -16.29 4.73 3.63
N ALA A 123 -17.09 3.67 3.84
CA ALA A 123 -18.55 3.73 3.79
C ALA A 123 -19.14 2.83 4.88
N GLY A 124 -19.64 3.41 5.95
CA GLY A 124 -20.14 2.65 7.11
C GLY A 124 -19.01 1.85 7.75
N ARG A 125 -19.16 0.51 7.80
CA ARG A 125 -18.14 -0.40 8.35
C ARG A 125 -17.21 -0.99 7.30
N ARG A 126 -17.44 -0.69 6.00
CA ARG A 126 -16.66 -1.26 4.90
C ARG A 126 -15.34 -0.53 4.70
N HIS A 127 -14.33 -1.30 4.38
CA HIS A 127 -13.06 -0.76 3.93
C HIS A 127 -13.17 -0.20 2.49
N LEU A 128 -12.32 0.77 2.16
CA LEU A 128 -12.31 1.46 0.87
C LEU A 128 -12.21 0.49 -0.33
N VAL A 129 -11.35 -0.53 -0.22
CA VAL A 129 -11.15 -1.51 -1.30
C VAL A 129 -12.28 -2.53 -1.45
N GLU A 130 -13.16 -2.65 -0.47
CA GLU A 130 -14.32 -3.53 -0.49
C GLU A 130 -15.57 -2.90 -1.14
N LEU A 131 -15.49 -1.61 -1.46
CA LEU A 131 -16.62 -0.88 -2.03
C LEU A 131 -16.78 -1.20 -3.51
N THR A 132 -17.97 -1.67 -3.87
CA THR A 132 -18.36 -1.89 -5.26
C THR A 132 -18.98 -0.65 -5.91
N ASP A 133 -19.40 0.30 -5.09
CA ASP A 133 -20.03 1.56 -5.49
C ASP A 133 -19.29 2.72 -4.82
N LEU A 134 -18.56 3.47 -5.62
CA LEU A 134 -17.72 4.58 -5.14
C LEU A 134 -18.52 5.82 -4.71
N ASP A 135 -19.77 5.95 -5.16
CA ASP A 135 -20.64 7.04 -4.75
C ASP A 135 -21.04 6.95 -3.28
N ARG A 136 -20.85 5.77 -2.67
CA ARG A 136 -21.10 5.54 -1.24
C ARG A 136 -19.97 6.00 -0.33
N ILE A 137 -18.85 6.43 -0.88
CA ILE A 137 -17.71 6.91 -0.08
C ILE A 137 -18.11 8.13 0.74
N ASN A 138 -17.83 8.09 2.02
CA ASN A 138 -17.87 9.29 2.86
C ASN A 138 -16.59 10.10 2.63
N ALA A 139 -16.67 10.98 1.62
CA ALA A 139 -15.53 11.74 1.14
C ALA A 139 -14.89 12.61 2.24
N GLY A 140 -15.70 13.28 3.05
CA GLY A 140 -15.20 14.13 4.13
C GLY A 140 -14.44 13.35 5.19
N ARG A 141 -14.94 12.15 5.56
CA ARG A 141 -14.27 11.26 6.51
C ARG A 141 -12.97 10.72 5.92
N LEU A 142 -13.02 10.20 4.70
CA LEU A 142 -11.86 9.58 4.06
C LEU A 142 -10.75 10.61 3.82
N THR A 143 -11.10 11.83 3.43
CA THR A 143 -10.13 12.92 3.30
C THR A 143 -9.40 13.19 4.62
N LYS A 144 -10.13 13.24 5.74
CA LYS A 144 -9.51 13.41 7.07
C LYS A 144 -8.56 12.25 7.41
N GLN A 145 -8.97 11.01 7.14
CA GLN A 145 -8.14 9.82 7.38
C GLN A 145 -6.86 9.85 6.53
N LEU A 146 -6.95 10.24 5.25
CA LEU A 146 -5.78 10.35 4.38
C LEU A 146 -4.82 11.46 4.83
N VAL A 147 -5.34 12.59 5.32
CA VAL A 147 -4.50 13.66 5.89
C VAL A 147 -3.79 13.18 7.16
N GLN A 148 -4.48 12.45 8.04
CA GLN A 148 -3.87 11.87 9.23
C GLN A 148 -2.81 10.82 8.88
N ALA A 149 -3.10 9.94 7.91
CA ALA A 149 -2.16 8.95 7.43
C ALA A 149 -0.91 9.61 6.83
N ARG A 150 -1.07 10.71 6.11
CA ARG A 150 0.04 11.50 5.58
C ARG A 150 0.93 12.06 6.70
N SER A 151 0.33 12.66 7.71
CA SER A 151 1.09 13.17 8.87
C SER A 151 1.84 12.06 9.61
N LEU A 152 1.23 10.87 9.74
CA LEU A 152 1.88 9.70 10.32
C LEU A 152 3.06 9.23 9.48
N LEU A 153 2.90 9.16 8.16
CA LEU A 153 3.98 8.79 7.24
C LEU A 153 5.16 9.75 7.37
N ASP A 154 4.89 11.06 7.40
CA ASP A 154 5.93 12.08 7.53
C ASP A 154 6.70 11.95 8.87
N GLY A 155 6.01 11.59 9.94
CA GLY A 155 6.62 11.26 11.23
C GLY A 155 7.49 10.01 11.18
N LEU A 156 6.96 8.92 10.61
CA LEU A 156 7.67 7.65 10.48
C LEU A 156 8.94 7.79 9.61
N ARG A 157 8.88 8.55 8.51
CA ARG A 157 10.02 8.78 7.61
C ARG A 157 11.21 9.45 8.30
N LYS A 158 10.96 10.37 9.23
CA LYS A 158 12.03 11.06 9.98
C LYS A 158 12.78 10.12 10.92
N GLU A 159 12.14 9.05 11.34
CA GLU A 159 12.62 8.15 12.39
C GLU A 159 13.04 6.77 11.86
N LEU A 160 12.65 6.40 10.64
CA LEU A 160 13.17 5.20 10.00
C LEU A 160 14.62 5.46 9.59
N PRO A 161 15.53 4.50 9.83
CA PRO A 161 16.89 4.57 9.30
C PRO A 161 16.84 4.26 7.80
N LEU A 162 16.33 5.23 7.04
CA LEU A 162 16.40 5.18 5.59
C LEU A 162 17.86 5.46 5.24
N ASN A 163 18.55 4.47 4.70
CA ASN A 163 19.90 4.63 4.18
C ASN A 163 19.89 5.84 3.24
N GLN A 164 20.44 6.94 3.72
CA GLN A 164 20.78 8.08 2.89
C GLN A 164 21.99 7.64 2.07
N SER A 165 21.71 7.17 0.87
CA SER A 165 22.73 6.95 -0.15
C SER A 165 22.98 8.24 -0.89
#